data_a0f74b1ae6f4f2bac911592828909b38
#
_entry.id   a0f74b1ae6f4f2bac911592828909b38
#
_cell.length_a   1.000
_cell.length_b   1.000
_cell.length_c   1.000
_cell.angle_alpha   90.00
_cell.angle_beta   90.00
_cell.angle_gamma   90.00
#
_symmetry.space_group_name_H-M   'P 1'
#
loop_
_entity.id
_entity.type
_entity.pdbx_description
1 polymer ?
#
loop_
_entity_poly.entity_id
_entity_poly.type
_entity_poly.pdbx_seq_one_letter_code
_entity_poly.pdbx_strand_id
1 'polypeptide(L)'
;TYFKIDPEKINASLINYKPSNNRSQVIKTNNNTVIVDCYNANPTSVMAALESFKLVAETNKLVILGDMLELGNISLKEHEKILNFIESNNINCITVGSEFNKVNSNFKNYKTVDLLIEYLKGNKVSSSFILLKGSRAIKLEELINSKSI
;
A
#
# COMPACT_ATOMS: atom_id res chain seq x y z
N THR A 1 17.08 4.12 -30.59
CA THR A 1 16.77 3.21 -29.46
C THR A 1 17.51 1.90 -29.62
N TYR A 2 18.08 1.34 -28.56
CA TYR A 2 18.89 0.11 -28.57
C TYR A 2 18.12 -1.08 -29.18
N PHE A 3 16.86 -1.26 -28.82
CA PHE A 3 16.02 -2.36 -29.31
C PHE A 3 15.27 -2.08 -30.62
N LYS A 4 15.44 -0.90 -31.22
CA LYS A 4 14.78 -0.51 -32.49
C LYS A 4 13.25 -0.75 -32.50
N ILE A 5 12.61 -0.63 -31.35
CA ILE A 5 11.15 -0.77 -31.20
C ILE A 5 10.52 0.61 -31.45
N ASP A 6 9.45 0.62 -32.22
CA ASP A 6 8.64 1.81 -32.50
C ASP A 6 8.07 2.38 -31.17
N PRO A 7 8.26 3.68 -30.88
CA PRO A 7 7.70 4.33 -29.70
C PRO A 7 6.18 4.15 -29.56
N GLU A 8 5.43 4.14 -30.66
CA GLU A 8 3.98 3.94 -30.63
C GLU A 8 3.61 2.53 -30.12
N LYS A 9 4.37 1.50 -30.53
CA LYS A 9 4.19 0.14 -30.03
C LYS A 9 4.54 0.02 -28.57
N ILE A 10 5.56 0.73 -28.10
CA ILE A 10 5.92 0.78 -26.68
C ILE A 10 4.77 1.41 -25.89
N ASN A 11 4.27 2.56 -26.32
CA ASN A 11 3.16 3.26 -25.69
C ASN A 11 1.88 2.40 -25.64
N ALA A 12 1.52 1.78 -26.76
CA ALA A 12 0.35 0.90 -26.81
C ALA A 12 0.48 -0.30 -25.87
N SER A 13 1.67 -0.89 -25.77
CA SER A 13 1.93 -2.01 -24.83
C SER A 13 1.86 -1.58 -23.39
N LEU A 14 2.37 -0.39 -23.02
CA LEU A 14 2.30 0.16 -21.68
C LEU A 14 0.87 0.51 -21.27
N ILE A 15 0.09 1.12 -22.17
CA ILE A 15 -1.32 1.46 -21.92
C ILE A 15 -2.17 0.20 -21.67
N ASN A 16 -1.89 -0.87 -22.42
CA ASN A 16 -2.63 -2.13 -22.32
C ASN A 16 -2.09 -3.08 -21.23
N TYR A 17 -0.98 -2.72 -20.58
CA TYR A 17 -0.42 -3.55 -19.53
C TYR A 17 -1.33 -3.58 -18.31
N LYS A 18 -1.74 -4.78 -17.91
CA LYS A 18 -2.52 -5.01 -16.68
C LYS A 18 -1.60 -5.66 -15.64
N PRO A 19 -1.23 -4.93 -14.59
CA PRO A 19 -0.46 -5.50 -13.50
C PRO A 19 -1.17 -6.71 -12.88
N SER A 20 -0.40 -7.71 -12.44
CA SER A 20 -0.90 -8.90 -11.77
C SER A 20 0.00 -9.24 -10.56
N ASN A 21 -0.35 -10.29 -9.82
CA ASN A 21 0.47 -10.79 -8.72
C ASN A 21 0.76 -9.75 -7.62
N ASN A 22 -0.24 -8.94 -7.26
CA ASN A 22 -0.15 -7.91 -6.22
C ASN A 22 0.98 -6.88 -6.45
N ARG A 23 1.27 -6.56 -7.73
CA ARG A 23 2.25 -5.55 -8.13
C ARG A 23 1.52 -4.37 -8.77
N SER A 24 1.21 -3.35 -7.99
CA SER A 24 0.44 -2.16 -8.40
C SER A 24 -0.85 -2.50 -9.14
N GLN A 25 -1.51 -3.59 -8.78
CA GLN A 25 -2.74 -4.06 -9.38
C GLN A 25 -3.92 -3.24 -8.89
N VAL A 26 -4.73 -2.69 -9.80
CA VAL A 26 -5.95 -1.95 -9.43
C VAL A 26 -7.14 -2.91 -9.40
N ILE A 27 -7.79 -2.99 -8.25
CA ILE A 27 -8.98 -3.80 -8.01
C ILE A 27 -10.14 -2.88 -7.61
N LYS A 28 -11.28 -3.04 -8.26
CA LYS A 28 -12.53 -2.42 -7.83
C LYS A 28 -13.32 -3.42 -7.01
N THR A 29 -13.56 -3.09 -5.75
CA THR A 29 -14.49 -3.81 -4.88
C THR A 29 -15.89 -3.19 -4.97
N ASN A 30 -16.85 -3.72 -4.24
CA ASN A 30 -18.21 -3.14 -4.24
C ASN A 30 -18.21 -1.69 -3.74
N ASN A 31 -17.31 -1.33 -2.85
CA ASN A 31 -17.32 -0.05 -2.14
C ASN A 31 -16.06 0.79 -2.31
N ASN A 32 -14.97 0.23 -2.84
CA ASN A 32 -13.67 0.89 -2.88
C ASN A 32 -12.94 0.65 -4.19
N THR A 33 -11.98 1.51 -4.49
CA THR A 33 -10.94 1.24 -5.49
C THR A 33 -9.63 1.03 -4.77
N VAL A 34 -8.96 -0.10 -5.01
CA VAL A 34 -7.79 -0.54 -4.25
C VAL A 34 -6.60 -0.75 -5.17
N ILE A 35 -5.48 -0.10 -4.90
CA ILE A 35 -4.18 -0.43 -5.48
C ILE A 35 -3.53 -1.48 -4.58
N VAL A 36 -3.34 -2.69 -5.10
CA VAL A 36 -2.70 -3.79 -4.39
C VAL A 36 -1.25 -3.89 -4.82
N ASP A 37 -0.33 -3.54 -3.92
CA ASP A 37 1.12 -3.56 -4.14
C ASP A 37 1.84 -4.27 -2.98
N CYS A 38 1.40 -5.50 -2.68
CA CYS A 38 1.80 -6.28 -1.51
C CYS A 38 2.76 -7.43 -1.85
N TYR A 39 3.38 -7.44 -3.02
CA TYR A 39 4.33 -8.50 -3.38
C TYR A 39 5.63 -8.36 -2.58
N ASN A 40 6.14 -7.15 -2.42
CA ASN A 40 7.30 -6.84 -1.60
C ASN A 40 7.30 -5.36 -1.19
N ALA A 41 7.98 -5.04 -0.08
CA ALA A 41 8.13 -3.68 0.39
C ALA A 41 9.57 -3.43 0.89
N ASN A 42 10.12 -2.31 0.45
CA ASN A 42 11.35 -1.73 0.97
C ASN A 42 11.18 -0.20 1.03
N PRO A 43 12.05 0.55 1.74
CA PRO A 43 11.88 1.98 1.94
C PRO A 43 11.73 2.77 0.65
N THR A 44 12.53 2.47 -0.37
CA THR A 44 12.47 3.17 -1.68
C THR A 44 11.17 2.91 -2.39
N SER A 45 10.72 1.65 -2.47
CA SER A 45 9.47 1.31 -3.16
C SER A 45 8.22 1.79 -2.44
N VAL A 46 8.24 1.82 -1.09
CA VAL A 46 7.14 2.37 -0.29
C VAL A 46 7.06 3.88 -0.49
N MET A 47 8.18 4.59 -0.41
CA MET A 47 8.21 6.03 -0.62
C MET A 47 7.71 6.41 -2.02
N ALA A 48 8.20 5.74 -3.07
CA ALA A 48 7.78 6.00 -4.45
C ALA A 48 6.26 5.75 -4.65
N ALA A 49 5.72 4.70 -4.02
CA ALA A 49 4.29 4.43 -4.06
C ALA A 49 3.47 5.51 -3.35
N LEU A 50 3.93 6.01 -2.20
CA LEU A 50 3.29 7.08 -1.46
C LEU A 50 3.32 8.41 -2.21
N GLU A 51 4.46 8.77 -2.81
CA GLU A 51 4.60 9.96 -3.65
C GLU A 51 3.63 9.92 -4.84
N SER A 52 3.53 8.79 -5.51
CA SER A 52 2.57 8.58 -6.61
C SER A 52 1.13 8.64 -6.11
N PHE A 53 0.83 8.00 -4.99
CA PHE A 53 -0.51 7.97 -4.39
C PHE A 53 -0.98 9.35 -3.92
N LYS A 54 -0.06 10.17 -3.42
CA LYS A 54 -0.33 11.57 -3.05
C LYS A 54 -0.89 12.37 -4.22
N LEU A 55 -0.40 12.15 -5.45
CA LEU A 55 -0.79 12.89 -6.66
C LEU A 55 -2.15 12.47 -7.22
N VAL A 56 -2.72 11.36 -6.75
CA VAL A 56 -4.05 10.90 -7.18
C VAL A 56 -5.10 11.94 -6.75
N ALA A 57 -6.00 12.31 -7.66
CA ALA A 57 -7.01 13.36 -7.45
C ALA A 57 -8.18 12.96 -6.54
N GLU A 58 -8.23 11.71 -6.07
CA GLU A 58 -9.28 11.21 -5.18
C GLU A 58 -9.22 11.89 -3.80
N THR A 59 -10.39 12.22 -3.25
CA THR A 59 -10.50 12.95 -1.98
C THR A 59 -10.47 12.06 -0.75
N ASN A 60 -11.08 10.87 -0.82
CA ASN A 60 -11.11 9.93 0.29
C ASN A 60 -10.01 8.86 0.12
N LYS A 61 -8.81 9.21 0.52
CA LYS A 61 -7.62 8.36 0.39
C LYS A 61 -7.28 7.68 1.71
N LEU A 62 -6.97 6.38 1.64
CA LEU A 62 -6.49 5.58 2.77
C LEU A 62 -5.26 4.78 2.33
N VAL A 63 -4.21 4.82 3.13
CA VAL A 63 -3.05 3.95 2.97
C VAL A 63 -3.08 2.87 4.05
N ILE A 64 -2.91 1.61 3.66
CA ILE A 64 -2.73 0.49 4.61
C ILE A 64 -1.34 -0.07 4.34
N LEU A 65 -0.43 0.12 5.30
CA LEU A 65 0.96 -0.29 5.20
C LEU A 65 1.24 -1.52 6.05
N GLY A 66 1.82 -2.54 5.44
CA GLY A 66 2.45 -3.64 6.16
C GLY A 66 3.94 -3.41 6.38
N ASP A 67 4.51 -4.02 7.39
CA ASP A 67 5.93 -3.93 7.71
C ASP A 67 6.82 -4.11 6.47
N MET A 68 7.91 -3.35 6.45
CA MET A 68 9.04 -3.58 5.58
C MET A 68 10.02 -4.53 6.30
N LEU A 69 10.01 -5.80 5.90
CA LEU A 69 10.86 -6.82 6.52
C LEU A 69 12.29 -6.77 5.99
N GLU A 70 13.19 -7.49 6.65
CA GLU A 70 14.61 -7.67 6.24
C GLU A 70 15.46 -6.39 6.28
N LEU A 71 15.03 -5.36 7.02
CA LEU A 71 15.78 -4.10 7.14
C LEU A 71 16.86 -4.13 8.25
N GLY A 72 16.86 -5.15 9.12
CA GLY A 72 17.84 -5.22 10.21
C GLY A 72 17.83 -3.98 11.10
N ASN A 73 18.99 -3.46 11.43
CA ASN A 73 19.15 -2.35 12.38
C ASN A 73 18.57 -1.00 11.92
N ILE A 74 18.28 -0.84 10.63
CA ILE A 74 17.68 0.40 10.11
C ILE A 74 16.15 0.38 10.12
N SER A 75 15.53 -0.76 10.51
CA SER A 75 14.08 -0.96 10.44
C SER A 75 13.31 0.17 11.11
N LEU A 76 13.58 0.47 12.38
CA LEU A 76 12.85 1.50 13.12
C LEU A 76 12.91 2.86 12.41
N LYS A 77 14.11 3.29 12.01
CA LYS A 77 14.33 4.58 11.35
C LYS A 77 13.59 4.70 10.02
N GLU A 78 13.59 3.62 9.23
CA GLU A 78 12.91 3.66 7.92
C GLU A 78 11.39 3.62 8.07
N HIS A 79 10.83 2.87 9.03
CA HIS A 79 9.41 2.90 9.33
C HIS A 79 8.97 4.28 9.85
N GLU A 80 9.75 4.89 10.73
CA GLU A 80 9.51 6.26 11.23
C GLU A 80 9.50 7.29 10.10
N LYS A 81 10.47 7.22 9.18
CA LYS A 81 10.54 8.10 8.01
C LYS A 81 9.30 7.99 7.13
N ILE A 82 8.78 6.79 6.92
CA ILE A 82 7.54 6.57 6.16
C ILE A 82 6.36 7.22 6.87
N LEU A 83 6.20 7.03 8.17
CA LEU A 83 5.08 7.61 8.93
C LEU A 83 5.15 9.14 8.97
N ASN A 84 6.35 9.72 9.12
CA ASN A 84 6.56 11.16 9.05
C ASN A 84 6.16 11.75 7.68
N PHE A 85 6.44 11.04 6.60
CA PHE A 85 5.98 11.45 5.26
C PHE A 85 4.45 11.46 5.18
N ILE A 86 3.79 10.41 5.66
CA ILE A 86 2.33 10.28 5.67
C ILE A 86 1.68 11.39 6.48
N GLU A 87 2.18 11.63 7.69
CA GLU A 87 1.69 12.68 8.59
C GLU A 87 1.86 14.08 7.98
N SER A 88 3.05 14.38 7.45
CA SER A 88 3.35 15.68 6.82
C SER A 88 2.50 15.97 5.58
N ASN A 89 1.92 14.94 4.96
CA ASN A 89 1.04 15.07 3.80
C ASN A 89 -0.44 14.86 4.11
N ASN A 90 -0.83 14.77 5.40
CA ASN A 90 -2.21 14.57 5.86
C ASN A 90 -2.91 13.38 5.18
N ILE A 91 -2.19 12.26 5.02
CA ILE A 91 -2.74 11.04 4.42
C ILE A 91 -3.28 10.16 5.55
N ASN A 92 -4.53 9.67 5.43
CA ASN A 92 -5.06 8.69 6.37
C ASN A 92 -4.29 7.36 6.24
N CYS A 93 -3.88 6.80 7.39
CA CYS A 93 -3.08 5.59 7.40
C CYS A 93 -3.52 4.61 8.49
N ILE A 94 -3.44 3.33 8.15
CA ILE A 94 -3.49 2.20 9.08
C ILE A 94 -2.22 1.38 8.82
N THR A 95 -1.58 0.90 9.89
CA THR A 95 -0.38 0.07 9.77
C THR A 95 -0.61 -1.35 10.28
N VAL A 96 0.11 -2.31 9.72
CA VAL A 96 0.03 -3.73 10.08
C VAL A 96 1.43 -4.29 10.25
N GLY A 97 1.70 -4.80 11.45
CA GLY A 97 2.95 -5.49 11.77
C GLY A 97 3.60 -4.99 13.04
N SER A 98 4.65 -5.69 13.46
CA SER A 98 5.38 -5.42 14.69
C SER A 98 6.41 -4.30 14.54
N GLU A 99 6.94 -4.08 13.33
CA GLU A 99 7.95 -3.04 13.11
C GLU A 99 7.32 -1.65 13.14
N PHE A 100 6.19 -1.43 12.46
CA PHE A 100 5.41 -0.21 12.61
C PHE A 100 4.93 0.03 14.04
N ASN A 101 4.61 -1.05 14.78
CA ASN A 101 4.17 -0.93 16.20
C ASN A 101 5.28 -0.38 17.13
N LYS A 102 6.55 -0.45 16.74
CA LYS A 102 7.67 0.11 17.52
C LYS A 102 7.83 1.62 17.33
N VAL A 103 7.24 2.18 16.28
CA VAL A 103 7.30 3.61 15.98
C VAL A 103 6.28 4.34 16.83
N ASN A 104 6.70 5.40 17.52
CA ASN A 104 5.79 6.27 18.24
C ASN A 104 5.01 7.14 17.24
N SER A 105 3.74 6.82 17.02
CA SER A 105 2.89 7.53 16.05
C SER A 105 1.42 7.52 16.49
N ASN A 106 0.62 8.43 15.91
CA ASN A 106 -0.82 8.52 16.16
C ASN A 106 -1.65 7.60 15.23
N PHE A 107 -1.01 6.88 14.31
CA PHE A 107 -1.70 5.98 13.40
C PHE A 107 -2.11 4.68 14.10
N LYS A 108 -3.29 4.16 13.75
CA LYS A 108 -3.74 2.86 14.23
C LYS A 108 -2.83 1.76 13.69
N ASN A 109 -2.31 0.93 14.59
CA ASN A 109 -1.51 -0.24 14.24
C ASN A 109 -2.22 -1.52 14.66
N TYR A 110 -2.14 -2.54 13.81
CA TYR A 110 -2.59 -3.90 14.08
C TYR A 110 -1.42 -4.86 13.92
N LYS A 111 -1.19 -5.73 14.89
CA LYS A 111 -0.04 -6.67 14.86
C LYS A 111 -0.09 -7.64 13.68
N THR A 112 -1.29 -8.01 13.23
CA THR A 112 -1.50 -8.93 12.10
C THR A 112 -2.64 -8.43 11.21
N VAL A 113 -2.69 -8.92 9.97
CA VAL A 113 -3.79 -8.63 9.06
C VAL A 113 -5.13 -9.16 9.58
N ASP A 114 -5.13 -10.29 10.28
CA ASP A 114 -6.35 -10.87 10.85
C ASP A 114 -6.99 -9.95 11.89
N LEU A 115 -6.17 -9.29 12.73
CA LEU A 115 -6.67 -8.32 13.69
C LEU A 115 -7.27 -7.09 13.00
N LEU A 116 -6.68 -6.66 11.89
CA LEU A 116 -7.26 -5.59 11.08
C LEU A 116 -8.57 -6.03 10.42
N ILE A 117 -8.65 -7.23 9.88
CA ILE A 117 -9.87 -7.82 9.30
C ILE A 117 -10.98 -7.84 10.36
N GLU A 118 -10.68 -8.28 11.56
CA GLU A 118 -11.66 -8.33 12.67
C GLU A 118 -12.18 -6.92 13.02
N TYR A 119 -11.28 -5.94 13.12
CA TYR A 119 -11.67 -4.55 13.35
C TYR A 119 -12.58 -4.01 12.24
N LEU A 120 -12.29 -4.33 10.98
CA LEU A 120 -13.05 -3.82 9.83
C LEU A 120 -14.44 -4.42 9.71
N LYS A 121 -14.76 -5.55 10.36
CA LYS A 121 -16.14 -6.08 10.43
C LYS A 121 -17.10 -5.09 11.04
N GLY A 122 -16.68 -4.35 12.06
CA GLY A 122 -17.48 -3.31 12.73
C GLY A 122 -17.19 -1.88 12.24
N ASN A 123 -16.12 -1.67 11.46
CA ASN A 123 -15.63 -0.36 11.04
C ASN A 123 -15.36 -0.34 9.53
N LYS A 124 -16.41 -0.49 8.75
CA LYS A 124 -16.30 -0.61 7.29
C LYS A 124 -15.69 0.62 6.65
N VAL A 125 -14.72 0.39 5.76
CA VAL A 125 -14.17 1.39 4.86
C VAL A 125 -14.98 1.38 3.57
N SER A 126 -15.48 2.53 3.15
CA SER A 126 -16.29 2.66 1.93
C SER A 126 -15.98 3.96 1.19
N SER A 127 -16.30 3.98 -0.09
CA SER A 127 -16.10 5.13 -0.99
C SER A 127 -14.67 5.68 -0.93
N SER A 128 -13.70 4.76 -0.82
CA SER A 128 -12.30 5.11 -0.59
C SER A 128 -11.42 4.64 -1.74
N PHE A 129 -10.38 5.42 -2.01
CA PHE A 129 -9.25 5.02 -2.84
C PHE A 129 -8.12 4.55 -1.92
N ILE A 130 -7.78 3.27 -2.00
CA ILE A 130 -6.93 2.61 -1.00
C ILE A 130 -5.63 2.15 -1.64
N LEU A 131 -4.49 2.41 -0.99
CA LEU A 131 -3.21 1.78 -1.31
C LEU A 131 -2.90 0.71 -0.27
N LEU A 132 -2.76 -0.54 -0.69
CA LEU A 132 -2.20 -1.62 0.12
C LEU A 132 -0.74 -1.82 -0.26
N LYS A 133 0.19 -1.61 0.68
CA LYS A 133 1.60 -1.87 0.44
C LYS A 133 2.30 -2.42 1.68
N GLY A 134 3.03 -3.51 1.50
CA GLY A 134 3.74 -4.20 2.59
C GLY A 134 4.58 -5.36 2.07
N SER A 135 5.41 -5.91 2.92
CA SER A 135 6.14 -7.15 2.63
C SER A 135 5.17 -8.31 2.48
N ARG A 136 5.48 -9.23 1.58
CA ARG A 136 4.61 -10.38 1.24
C ARG A 136 4.17 -11.20 2.46
N ALA A 137 5.05 -11.36 3.45
CA ALA A 137 4.73 -12.12 4.66
C ALA A 137 3.64 -11.48 5.54
N ILE A 138 3.33 -10.21 5.36
CA ILE A 138 2.23 -9.52 6.07
C ILE A 138 0.86 -9.89 5.51
N LYS A 139 0.80 -10.34 4.22
CA LYS A 139 -0.41 -10.85 3.56
C LYS A 139 -1.56 -9.84 3.49
N LEU A 140 -1.27 -8.57 3.19
CA LEU A 140 -2.30 -7.53 3.12
C LEU A 140 -3.39 -7.83 2.07
N GLU A 141 -3.11 -8.65 1.06
CA GLU A 141 -4.09 -9.10 0.07
C GLU A 141 -5.28 -9.85 0.70
N GLU A 142 -5.14 -10.40 1.91
CA GLU A 142 -6.24 -11.04 2.64
C GLU A 142 -7.38 -10.07 2.97
N LEU A 143 -7.12 -8.76 3.02
CA LEU A 143 -8.17 -7.73 3.15
C LEU A 143 -9.15 -7.75 1.96
N ILE A 144 -8.66 -8.07 0.76
CA ILE A 144 -9.49 -8.23 -0.45
C ILE A 144 -10.19 -9.59 -0.41
N ASN A 145 -9.44 -10.67 -0.15
CA ASN A 145 -9.95 -12.05 -0.15
C ASN A 145 -11.10 -12.23 0.87
N SER A 146 -10.98 -11.60 2.03
CA SER A 146 -11.99 -11.61 3.10
C SER A 146 -13.15 -10.65 2.85
N LYS A 147 -13.12 -9.83 1.79
CA LYS A 147 -14.09 -8.77 1.50
C LYS A 147 -14.22 -7.74 2.64
N SER A 148 -13.13 -7.46 3.33
CA SER A 148 -13.10 -6.50 4.45
C SER A 148 -13.01 -5.05 3.98
N ILE A 149 -12.54 -4.85 2.71
CA ILE A 149 -12.46 -3.54 2.06
C ILE A 149 -12.98 -3.56 0.63
#